data_f1a7de83c6c945d0eb2d4d7549a83f05
#
_entry.id   f1a7de83c6c945d0eb2d4d7549a83f05
#
_cell.length_a   1.000
_cell.length_b   1.000
_cell.length_c   1.000
_cell.angle_alpha   90.00
_cell.angle_beta   90.00
_cell.angle_gamma   90.00
#
_symmetry.space_group_name_H-M   'P 1'
#
loop_
_entity.id
_entity.type
_entity.pdbx_description
1 polymer ?
#
loop_
_entity_poly.entity_id
_entity_poly.type
_entity_poly.pdbx_seq_one_letter_code
_entity_poly.pdbx_strand_id
1 'polypeptide(L)'
;MAKNKVDPPSSSVSAWYREPQDRLSLVPFADEFFRLAHHDATGRLLLSSPVTAVGLSAALLVELAFSRRIKISDGSVRVEDAAPPADALSHRVLDLISGEPNGHTIRTWLAFLRTFAYEAVAERMT
;
A
#
# COMPACT_ATOMS: atom_id res chain seq x y z
N MET A 1 25.04 -16.17 -23.31
CA MET A 1 24.86 -15.99 -22.94
C MET A 1 24.57 -15.48 -22.61
N ALA A 2 24.56 -15.92 -22.41
CA ALA A 2 24.23 -15.51 -21.75
C ALA A 2 23.85 -15.21 -21.50
N LYS A 3 23.92 -15.33 -21.31
CA LYS A 3 23.47 -15.13 -20.73
C LYS A 3 23.07 -14.86 -20.34
N ASN A 4 23.26 -15.14 -20.22
CA ASN A 4 22.80 -14.89 -19.51
C ASN A 4 22.43 -14.69 -19.18
N LYS A 5 22.61 -14.83 -19.13
CA LYS A 5 22.18 -14.71 -18.49
C LYS A 5 21.73 -14.53 -18.00
N VAL A 6 21.84 -14.41 -18.03
CA VAL A 6 21.31 -14.43 -17.26
C VAL A 6 20.59 -14.54 -17.16
N ASP A 7 20.63 -14.93 -17.01
CA ASP A 7 19.88 -15.29 -16.62
C ASP A 7 19.65 -15.56 -16.19
N PRO A 8 19.80 -15.84 -15.89
CA PRO A 8 19.40 -16.27 -15.18
C PRO A 8 19.27 -16.40 -14.58
N PRO A 9 19.77 -16.60 -14.32
CA PRO A 9 19.02 -17.34 -13.42
C PRO A 9 17.80 -16.75 -13.19
N SER A 10 17.52 -16.44 -13.64
CA SER A 10 16.28 -15.77 -13.53
C SER A 10 15.11 -16.70 -13.47
N SER A 11 15.20 -17.86 -14.02
CA SER A 11 14.01 -18.69 -14.13
C SER A 11 13.57 -19.26 -12.79
N SER A 12 14.49 -19.78 -11.99
CA SER A 12 14.09 -20.33 -10.70
C SER A 12 13.69 -19.21 -9.74
N VAL A 13 14.36 -18.11 -9.86
CA VAL A 13 14.00 -16.94 -9.04
C VAL A 13 12.61 -16.47 -9.40
N SER A 14 12.23 -16.57 -10.63
CA SER A 14 10.98 -16.01 -11.09
C SER A 14 9.75 -16.79 -10.66
N ALA A 15 9.93 -17.93 -9.99
CA ALA A 15 8.77 -18.65 -9.51
C ALA A 15 7.90 -17.78 -8.60
N TRP A 16 8.53 -16.92 -7.84
CA TRP A 16 7.80 -15.98 -6.97
C TRP A 16 8.04 -14.53 -7.35
N TYR A 17 8.98 -14.29 -8.25
CA TYR A 17 9.29 -12.94 -8.69
C TYR A 17 8.37 -12.55 -9.83
N ARG A 18 7.67 -11.45 -9.68
CA ARG A 18 6.75 -10.97 -10.70
C ARG A 18 7.46 -10.12 -11.73
N GLU A 19 6.88 -10.08 -12.90
CA GLU A 19 7.33 -9.15 -13.91
C GLU A 19 7.22 -7.73 -13.39
N PRO A 20 8.05 -6.81 -13.89
CA PRO A 20 8.01 -5.45 -13.40
C PRO A 20 6.63 -4.80 -13.44
N GLN A 21 5.85 -5.03 -14.47
CA GLN A 21 4.52 -4.45 -14.51
C GLN A 21 3.61 -5.04 -13.43
N ASP A 22 3.80 -6.31 -13.11
CA ASP A 22 3.04 -6.92 -12.02
C ASP A 22 3.47 -6.35 -10.70
N ARG A 23 4.76 -6.04 -10.58
CA ARG A 23 5.28 -5.47 -9.34
C ARG A 23 4.77 -4.06 -9.10
N LEU A 24 4.39 -3.38 -10.17
CA LEU A 24 3.79 -2.06 -10.05
C LEU A 24 2.31 -2.14 -9.75
N SER A 25 1.76 -3.35 -9.79
CA SER A 25 0.39 -3.55 -9.38
C SER A 25 0.30 -3.48 -7.87
N LEU A 26 -0.92 -3.32 -7.41
CA LEU A 26 -1.17 -3.19 -6.01
C LEU A 26 -0.89 -4.50 -5.28
N VAL A 27 -0.07 -4.42 -4.25
CA VAL A 27 0.04 -5.51 -3.28
C VAL A 27 -0.84 -5.10 -2.11
N PRO A 28 -1.81 -5.93 -1.71
CA PRO A 28 -2.81 -5.50 -0.74
C PRO A 28 -2.31 -5.60 0.70
N PHE A 29 -1.32 -4.80 1.03
CA PHE A 29 -0.75 -4.79 2.37
C PHE A 29 -1.79 -4.48 3.44
N ALA A 30 -2.69 -3.55 3.15
CA ALA A 30 -3.70 -3.18 4.13
C ALA A 30 -4.69 -4.30 4.38
N ASP A 31 -5.02 -5.08 3.33
CA ASP A 31 -5.90 -6.23 3.49
C ASP A 31 -5.25 -7.28 4.38
N GLU A 32 -3.96 -7.54 4.18
CA GLU A 32 -3.24 -8.49 5.02
C GLU A 32 -3.16 -8.01 6.46
N PHE A 33 -2.87 -6.73 6.65
CA PHE A 33 -2.84 -6.18 7.99
C PHE A 33 -4.21 -6.28 8.66
N PHE A 34 -5.27 -6.01 7.90
CA PHE A 34 -6.62 -6.12 8.42
C PHE A 34 -6.90 -7.54 8.91
N ARG A 35 -6.52 -8.54 8.12
CA ARG A 35 -6.71 -9.94 8.54
C ARG A 35 -5.96 -10.25 9.81
N LEU A 36 -4.70 -9.81 9.88
CA LEU A 36 -3.87 -10.08 11.06
C LEU A 36 -4.38 -9.37 12.30
N ALA A 37 -5.06 -8.26 12.13
CA ALA A 37 -5.55 -7.47 13.25
C ALA A 37 -6.83 -8.06 13.88
N HIS A 38 -7.44 -9.04 13.24
CA HIS A 38 -8.69 -9.61 13.71
C HIS A 38 -8.52 -11.08 14.05
N HIS A 39 -9.30 -11.54 15.02
CA HIS A 39 -9.31 -12.94 15.39
C HIS A 39 -10.05 -13.75 14.32
N ASP A 40 -9.43 -14.83 13.85
CA ASP A 40 -9.96 -15.61 12.74
C ASP A 40 -11.37 -16.14 12.99
N ALA A 41 -11.58 -16.69 14.17
CA ALA A 41 -12.84 -17.38 14.46
C ALA A 41 -13.96 -16.42 14.82
N THR A 42 -13.64 -15.31 15.49
CA THR A 42 -14.67 -14.41 16.01
C THR A 42 -14.77 -13.09 15.26
N GLY A 43 -13.76 -12.77 14.44
CA GLY A 43 -13.70 -11.48 13.78
C GLY A 43 -13.39 -10.32 14.73
N ARG A 44 -13.10 -10.63 15.99
CA ARG A 44 -12.85 -9.59 16.98
C ARG A 44 -11.49 -8.94 16.74
N LEU A 45 -11.44 -7.62 16.93
CA LEU A 45 -10.23 -6.87 16.78
C LEU A 45 -9.24 -7.25 17.88
N LEU A 46 -8.01 -7.60 17.47
CA LEU A 46 -6.95 -7.97 18.40
C LEU A 46 -6.13 -6.79 18.87
N LEU A 47 -6.08 -5.72 18.07
CA LEU A 47 -5.39 -4.50 18.41
C LEU A 47 -6.42 -3.44 18.76
N SER A 48 -6.00 -2.40 19.47
CA SER A 48 -6.92 -1.31 19.76
C SER A 48 -7.34 -0.64 18.45
N SER A 49 -8.53 -0.05 18.43
CA SER A 49 -9.02 0.64 17.24
C SER A 49 -8.08 1.72 16.73
N PRO A 50 -7.53 2.59 17.61
CA PRO A 50 -6.60 3.60 17.12
C PRO A 50 -5.35 3.00 16.49
N VAL A 51 -4.79 1.96 17.08
CA VAL A 51 -3.60 1.30 16.54
C VAL A 51 -3.92 0.68 15.19
N THR A 52 -5.06 0.02 15.09
CA THR A 52 -5.47 -0.61 13.85
C THR A 52 -5.65 0.43 12.75
N ALA A 53 -6.30 1.55 13.07
CA ALA A 53 -6.54 2.60 12.08
C ALA A 53 -5.23 3.20 11.57
N VAL A 54 -4.27 3.44 12.45
CA VAL A 54 -2.97 3.97 12.03
C VAL A 54 -2.21 2.94 11.20
N GLY A 55 -2.25 1.67 11.63
CA GLY A 55 -1.59 0.60 10.88
C GLY A 55 -2.15 0.45 9.48
N LEU A 56 -3.47 0.51 9.34
CA LEU A 56 -4.10 0.43 8.03
C LEU A 56 -3.73 1.64 7.17
N SER A 57 -3.67 2.82 7.77
CA SER A 57 -3.25 4.02 7.05
C SER A 57 -1.84 3.89 6.52
N ALA A 58 -0.93 3.40 7.36
CA ALA A 58 0.45 3.18 6.94
C ALA A 58 0.52 2.15 5.82
N ALA A 59 -0.26 1.08 5.94
CA ALA A 59 -0.27 0.03 4.92
C ALA A 59 -0.78 0.56 3.57
N LEU A 60 -1.77 1.45 3.59
CA LEU A 60 -2.26 2.06 2.35
C LEU A 60 -1.17 2.90 1.68
N LEU A 61 -0.41 3.65 2.47
CA LEU A 61 0.72 4.39 1.91
C LEU A 61 1.79 3.46 1.37
N VAL A 62 2.05 2.35 2.07
CA VAL A 62 3.02 1.37 1.59
C VAL A 62 2.59 0.76 0.27
N GLU A 63 1.29 0.48 0.10
CA GLU A 63 0.79 -0.02 -1.16
C GLU A 63 1.14 0.92 -2.31
N LEU A 64 0.92 2.22 -2.11
CA LEU A 64 1.23 3.20 -3.15
C LEU A 64 2.73 3.34 -3.36
N ALA A 65 3.51 3.29 -2.30
CA ALA A 65 4.97 3.38 -2.42
C ALA A 65 5.52 2.16 -3.15
N PHE A 66 5.00 0.99 -2.81
CA PHE A 66 5.46 -0.25 -3.43
C PHE A 66 5.15 -0.28 -4.93
N SER A 67 4.02 0.28 -5.32
CA SER A 67 3.64 0.36 -6.73
C SER A 67 4.24 1.59 -7.42
N ARG A 68 5.10 2.33 -6.71
CA ARG A 68 5.83 3.48 -7.25
C ARG A 68 4.94 4.66 -7.64
N ARG A 69 3.80 4.76 -7.01
CA ARG A 69 2.93 5.92 -7.18
C ARG A 69 3.38 7.08 -6.31
N ILE A 70 3.92 6.77 -5.13
CA ILE A 70 4.44 7.80 -4.24
C ILE A 70 5.84 7.41 -3.80
N LYS A 71 6.56 8.41 -3.32
CA LYS A 71 7.87 8.22 -2.73
C LYS A 71 7.84 8.79 -1.32
N ILE A 72 8.33 8.02 -0.38
CA ILE A 72 8.45 8.46 1.01
C ILE A 72 9.93 8.72 1.26
N SER A 73 10.26 9.97 1.60
CA SER A 73 11.64 10.39 1.70
C SER A 73 11.72 11.50 2.73
N ASP A 74 12.65 11.39 3.67
CA ASP A 74 12.86 12.41 4.70
C ASP A 74 11.58 12.76 5.45
N GLY A 75 10.76 11.74 5.72
CA GLY A 75 9.52 11.93 6.44
C GLY A 75 8.40 12.57 5.66
N SER A 76 8.61 12.82 4.37
CA SER A 76 7.60 13.43 3.51
C SER A 76 7.08 12.45 2.49
N VAL A 77 5.86 12.70 2.03
CA VAL A 77 5.20 11.89 1.00
C VAL A 77 5.06 12.73 -0.25
N ARG A 78 5.54 12.22 -1.37
CA ARG A 78 5.45 12.92 -2.66
C ARG A 78 4.91 12.00 -3.72
N VAL A 79 4.13 12.55 -4.64
CA VAL A 79 3.64 11.77 -5.77
C VAL A 79 4.79 11.56 -6.75
N GLU A 80 5.02 10.32 -7.12
CA GLU A 80 6.04 9.96 -8.09
C GLU A 80 5.42 9.68 -9.46
N ASP A 81 4.26 9.03 -9.46
CA ASP A 81 3.55 8.69 -10.68
C ASP A 81 2.06 8.80 -10.39
N ALA A 82 1.41 9.76 -11.02
CA ALA A 82 0.00 10.02 -10.77
C ALA A 82 -0.94 9.11 -11.55
N ALA A 83 -0.39 8.15 -12.32
CA ALA A 83 -1.23 7.22 -13.05
C ALA A 83 -2.16 6.48 -12.09
N PRO A 84 -3.46 6.38 -12.41
CA PRO A 84 -4.40 5.79 -11.46
C PRO A 84 -4.14 4.31 -11.26
N PRO A 85 -4.10 3.87 -10.00
CA PRO A 85 -4.08 2.44 -9.71
C PRO A 85 -5.40 1.80 -10.08
N ALA A 86 -5.39 0.47 -10.25
CA ALA A 86 -6.61 -0.25 -10.58
C ALA A 86 -7.61 -0.27 -9.42
N ASP A 87 -7.10 -0.26 -8.21
CA ASP A 87 -7.94 -0.33 -7.02
C ASP A 87 -8.51 1.03 -6.67
N ALA A 88 -9.83 1.08 -6.46
CA ALA A 88 -10.51 2.35 -6.22
C ALA A 88 -10.06 3.04 -4.93
N LEU A 89 -9.80 2.28 -3.88
CA LEU A 89 -9.34 2.87 -2.63
C LEU A 89 -7.96 3.48 -2.78
N SER A 90 -7.04 2.77 -3.43
CA SER A 90 -5.71 3.29 -3.66
C SER A 90 -5.74 4.51 -4.57
N HIS A 91 -6.63 4.51 -5.56
CA HIS A 91 -6.81 5.64 -6.44
C HIS A 91 -7.28 6.86 -5.63
N ARG A 92 -8.23 6.64 -4.75
CA ARG A 92 -8.75 7.72 -3.90
C ARG A 92 -7.64 8.30 -3.01
N VAL A 93 -6.84 7.44 -2.40
CA VAL A 93 -5.74 7.91 -1.56
C VAL A 93 -4.71 8.68 -2.39
N LEU A 94 -4.38 8.16 -3.56
CA LEU A 94 -3.44 8.86 -4.45
C LEU A 94 -3.97 10.22 -4.86
N ASP A 95 -5.26 10.31 -5.16
CA ASP A 95 -5.87 11.59 -5.52
C ASP A 95 -5.79 12.59 -4.38
N LEU A 96 -6.02 12.14 -3.16
CA LEU A 96 -5.92 13.01 -2.00
C LEU A 96 -4.49 13.56 -1.86
N ILE A 97 -3.50 12.70 -2.04
CA ILE A 97 -2.11 13.13 -1.94
C ILE A 97 -1.77 14.08 -3.08
N SER A 98 -2.23 13.77 -4.28
CA SER A 98 -1.96 14.60 -5.45
C SER A 98 -2.57 15.99 -5.33
N GLY A 99 -3.64 16.11 -4.57
CA GLY A 99 -4.30 17.40 -4.36
C GLY A 99 -3.56 18.35 -3.45
N GLU A 100 -2.46 17.90 -2.82
CA GLU A 100 -1.70 18.72 -1.88
C GLU A 100 -0.36 19.08 -2.50
N PRO A 101 -0.28 20.22 -3.18
CA PRO A 101 0.91 20.55 -3.97
C PRO A 101 2.18 20.72 -3.14
N ASN A 102 2.04 21.11 -1.88
CA ASN A 102 3.22 21.33 -1.03
C ASN A 102 3.71 20.06 -0.35
N GLY A 103 2.97 18.98 -0.50
CA GLY A 103 3.29 17.75 0.19
C GLY A 103 3.08 17.89 1.69
N HIS A 104 3.00 16.77 2.34
CA HIS A 104 2.86 16.74 3.79
C HIS A 104 3.74 15.63 4.33
N THR A 105 4.00 15.69 5.63
CA THR A 105 4.76 14.65 6.28
C THR A 105 3.92 13.39 6.37
N ILE A 106 4.63 12.28 6.55
CA ILE A 106 3.98 11.00 6.77
C ILE A 106 3.04 11.08 7.98
N ARG A 107 3.47 11.78 9.02
CA ARG A 107 2.65 11.92 10.23
C ARG A 107 1.32 12.59 9.91
N THR A 108 1.35 13.62 9.10
CA THR A 108 0.13 14.32 8.71
C THR A 108 -0.80 13.41 7.91
N TRP A 109 -0.23 12.65 6.97
CA TRP A 109 -1.05 11.73 6.18
C TRP A 109 -1.63 10.62 7.02
N LEU A 110 -0.86 10.07 7.96
CA LEU A 110 -1.39 9.05 8.85
C LEU A 110 -2.53 9.59 9.70
N ALA A 111 -2.38 10.80 10.21
CA ALA A 111 -3.43 11.41 11.02
C ALA A 111 -4.71 11.63 10.21
N PHE A 112 -4.58 11.97 8.94
CA PHE A 112 -5.74 12.18 8.09
C PHE A 112 -6.38 10.85 7.68
N LEU A 113 -5.56 9.93 7.18
CA LEU A 113 -6.07 8.66 6.64
C LEU A 113 -6.73 7.80 7.71
N ARG A 114 -6.24 7.86 8.94
CA ARG A 114 -6.81 7.02 10.01
C ARG A 114 -8.28 7.33 10.28
N THR A 115 -8.75 8.48 9.82
CA THR A 115 -10.14 8.85 10.05
C THR A 115 -11.11 7.98 9.26
N PHE A 116 -10.65 7.33 8.17
CA PHE A 116 -11.54 6.50 7.37
C PHE A 116 -10.90 5.16 6.95
N ALA A 117 -9.64 4.92 7.30
CA ALA A 117 -8.91 3.77 6.76
C ALA A 117 -9.56 2.44 7.13
N TYR A 118 -10.01 2.30 8.37
CA TYR A 118 -10.58 1.03 8.81
C TYR A 118 -11.79 0.65 7.97
N GLU A 119 -12.72 1.57 7.86
CA GLU A 119 -13.96 1.30 7.13
C GLU A 119 -13.70 1.13 5.64
N ALA A 120 -12.79 1.92 5.10
CA ALA A 120 -12.48 1.85 3.68
C ALA A 120 -11.83 0.51 3.31
N VAL A 121 -10.91 0.02 4.15
CA VAL A 121 -10.28 -1.27 3.88
C VAL A 121 -11.28 -2.41 4.08
N ALA A 122 -12.10 -2.33 5.14
CA ALA A 122 -13.13 -3.33 5.36
C ALA A 122 -14.06 -3.42 4.14
N GLU A 123 -14.42 -2.28 3.59
CA GLU A 123 -15.29 -2.24 2.41
C GLU A 123 -14.60 -2.83 1.20
N ARG A 124 -13.31 -2.54 1.01
CA ARG A 124 -12.55 -3.11 -0.10
C ARG A 124 -12.50 -4.63 -0.03
N MET A 125 -12.50 -5.19 1.18
CA MET A 125 -12.39 -6.62 1.39
C MET A 125 -13.71 -7.36 1.24
N THR A 126 -14.80 -6.66 1.16
CA THR A 126 -16.09 -7.29 0.95
C THR A 126 -16.47 -7.25 -0.53
#